data_30ab1702d1472e215d2b327216aaebcd
#
_entry.id   30ab1702d1472e215d2b327216aaebcd
#
_cell.length_a   1.000
_cell.length_b   1.000
_cell.length_c   1.000
_cell.angle_alpha   90.00
_cell.angle_beta   90.00
_cell.angle_gamma   90.00
#
_symmetry.space_group_name_H-M   'P 1'
#
loop_
_entity.id
_entity.type
_entity.pdbx_description
1 polymer ?
#
loop_
_entity_poly.entity_id
_entity_poly.type
_entity_poly.pdbx_seq_one_letter_code
_entity_poly.pdbx_strand_id
1 'polypeptide(L)'
;MIKGAIFDIDGTLLDSMPVWENAGARYLATLGIEARSDLKERLDALSLPEGALYMQTEYKLSVTTEEILEGVNQVVKDFYFKEAVLKPGVCDLIQKLKKNQVRLIIATATDAEMAKSALIRNGIWKDFDGMITCEEAGAGKTRPKVFELAR
;
A
#
# COMPACT_ATOMS: atom_id res chain seq x y z
N MET A 1 -10.41 27.37 -12.56
CA MET A 1 -10.41 27.02 -11.12
C MET A 1 -10.58 25.50 -11.02
N ILE A 2 -9.71 24.80 -10.27
CA ILE A 2 -9.81 23.35 -10.05
C ILE A 2 -11.02 23.08 -9.16
N LYS A 3 -11.92 22.17 -9.58
CA LYS A 3 -13.13 21.81 -8.84
C LYS A 3 -13.01 20.48 -8.08
N GLY A 4 -12.14 19.60 -8.53
CA GLY A 4 -11.90 18.29 -7.92
C GLY A 4 -10.47 17.84 -8.12
N ALA A 5 -9.99 16.98 -7.23
CA ALA A 5 -8.69 16.33 -7.33
C ALA A 5 -8.83 14.85 -6.96
N ILE A 6 -8.18 13.99 -7.74
CA ILE A 6 -8.11 12.55 -7.49
C ILE A 6 -6.70 12.24 -7.02
N PHE A 7 -6.58 11.58 -5.88
CA PHE A 7 -5.30 11.23 -5.27
C PHE A 7 -5.06 9.73 -5.31
N ASP A 8 -3.83 9.35 -5.57
CA ASP A 8 -3.29 8.05 -5.23
C ASP A 8 -2.86 8.01 -3.76
N ILE A 9 -2.63 6.83 -3.21
CA ILE A 9 -2.22 6.64 -1.82
C ILE A 9 -0.71 6.36 -1.74
N ASP A 10 -0.27 5.24 -2.32
CA ASP A 10 1.06 4.72 -2.09
C ASP A 10 2.14 5.54 -2.80
N GLY A 11 3.08 6.05 -2.03
CA GLY A 11 4.10 6.96 -2.56
C GLY A 11 3.58 8.36 -2.91
N THR A 12 2.28 8.63 -2.72
CA THR A 12 1.64 9.92 -2.98
C THR A 12 1.15 10.58 -1.69
N LEU A 13 0.17 10.01 -1.03
CA LEU A 13 -0.31 10.47 0.28
C LEU A 13 0.47 9.83 1.42
N LEU A 14 0.75 8.53 1.33
CA LEU A 14 1.48 7.76 2.33
C LEU A 14 2.91 7.48 1.88
N ASP A 15 3.83 7.51 2.84
CA ASP A 15 5.20 7.01 2.68
C ASP A 15 5.21 5.49 2.91
N SER A 16 4.63 4.76 1.95
CA SER A 16 4.38 3.32 2.04
C SER A 16 5.28 2.48 1.14
N MET A 17 6.02 3.09 0.22
CA MET A 17 6.88 2.33 -0.70
C MET A 17 7.87 1.41 0.02
N PRO A 18 8.51 1.83 1.16
CA PRO A 18 9.46 0.97 1.86
C PRO A 18 8.88 -0.36 2.36
N VAL A 19 7.58 -0.46 2.70
CA VAL A 19 7.00 -1.74 3.13
C VAL A 19 6.90 -2.73 1.97
N TRP A 20 6.52 -2.25 0.79
CA TRP A 20 6.42 -3.08 -0.41
C TRP A 20 7.79 -3.60 -0.85
N GLU A 21 8.83 -2.77 -0.74
CA GLU A 21 10.20 -3.12 -1.08
C GLU A 21 10.83 -4.12 -0.10
N ASN A 22 10.39 -4.11 1.16
CA ASN A 22 11.00 -4.89 2.24
C ASN A 22 10.06 -5.90 2.91
N ALA A 23 8.90 -6.20 2.31
CA ALA A 23 7.89 -7.09 2.91
C ALA A 23 8.45 -8.48 3.27
N GLY A 24 9.25 -9.08 2.38
CA GLY A 24 9.91 -10.35 2.62
C GLY A 24 10.89 -10.32 3.81
N ALA A 25 11.72 -9.27 3.88
CA ALA A 25 12.66 -9.10 4.99
C ALA A 25 11.94 -8.87 6.33
N ARG A 26 10.87 -8.09 6.31
CA ARG A 26 10.02 -7.87 7.50
C ARG A 26 9.36 -9.16 7.96
N TYR A 27 8.88 -9.99 7.03
CA TYR A 27 8.32 -11.29 7.36
C TYR A 27 9.37 -12.21 8.01
N LEU A 28 10.58 -12.33 7.44
CA LEU A 28 11.67 -13.09 8.05
C LEU A 28 12.01 -12.60 9.45
N ALA A 29 12.01 -11.29 9.67
CA ALA A 29 12.23 -10.71 10.99
C ALA A 29 11.17 -11.14 12.01
N THR A 30 9.90 -11.35 11.60
CA THR A 30 8.87 -11.89 12.51
C THR A 30 9.17 -13.32 12.95
N LEU A 31 9.95 -14.07 12.15
CA LEU A 31 10.42 -15.42 12.47
C LEU A 31 11.77 -15.44 13.20
N GLY A 32 12.32 -14.26 13.53
CA GLY A 32 13.64 -14.12 14.14
C GLY A 32 14.80 -14.39 13.19
N ILE A 33 14.57 -14.31 11.87
CA ILE A 33 15.55 -14.59 10.83
C ILE A 33 15.99 -13.27 10.20
N GLU A 34 17.29 -13.04 10.13
CA GLU A 34 17.88 -11.90 9.43
C GLU A 34 17.89 -12.16 7.91
N ALA A 35 17.30 -11.23 7.17
CA ALA A 35 17.29 -11.29 5.72
C ALA A 35 18.68 -10.97 5.14
N ARG A 36 19.07 -11.67 4.08
CA ARG A 36 20.28 -11.33 3.32
C ARG A 36 20.08 -9.99 2.59
N SER A 37 21.15 -9.26 2.41
CA SER A 37 21.13 -7.94 1.78
C SER A 37 20.62 -7.94 0.34
N ASP A 38 20.75 -9.07 -0.37
CA ASP A 38 20.31 -9.25 -1.76
C ASP A 38 18.87 -9.78 -1.89
N LEU A 39 18.14 -9.97 -0.78
CA LEU A 39 16.79 -10.56 -0.80
C LEU A 39 15.83 -9.79 -1.70
N LYS A 40 15.81 -8.45 -1.60
CA LYS A 40 14.94 -7.62 -2.43
C LYS A 40 15.18 -7.86 -3.92
N GLU A 41 16.43 -7.78 -4.35
CA GLU A 41 16.82 -7.98 -5.76
C GLU A 41 16.42 -9.37 -6.28
N ARG A 42 16.53 -10.39 -5.42
CA ARG A 42 16.11 -11.76 -5.76
C ARG A 42 14.60 -11.85 -5.93
N LEU A 43 13.83 -11.26 -5.02
CA LEU A 43 12.38 -11.32 -5.06
C LEU A 43 11.80 -10.46 -6.20
N ASP A 44 12.40 -9.33 -6.54
CA ASP A 44 11.95 -8.45 -7.62
C ASP A 44 11.94 -9.15 -9.00
N ALA A 45 12.76 -10.18 -9.18
CA ALA A 45 12.84 -10.96 -10.41
C ALA A 45 11.85 -12.14 -10.48
N LEU A 46 11.10 -12.40 -9.40
CA LEU A 46 10.26 -13.59 -9.24
C LEU A 46 8.78 -13.20 -9.13
N SER A 47 7.90 -14.10 -9.55
CA SER A 47 6.48 -14.03 -9.19
C SER A 47 6.29 -14.30 -7.69
N LEU A 48 5.13 -13.95 -7.15
CA LEU A 48 4.83 -14.16 -5.73
C LEU A 48 5.00 -15.64 -5.28
N PRO A 49 4.48 -16.64 -6.02
CA PRO A 49 4.71 -18.05 -5.66
C PRO A 49 6.18 -18.45 -5.72
N GLU A 50 6.91 -18.01 -6.75
CA GLU A 50 8.35 -18.28 -6.88
C GLU A 50 9.15 -17.63 -5.76
N GLY A 51 8.80 -16.41 -5.38
CA GLY A 51 9.40 -15.70 -4.25
C GLY A 51 9.19 -16.42 -2.92
N ALA A 52 7.97 -16.94 -2.67
CA ALA A 52 7.68 -17.73 -1.48
C ALA A 52 8.49 -19.03 -1.45
N LEU A 53 8.61 -19.74 -2.59
CA LEU A 53 9.42 -20.95 -2.71
C LEU A 53 10.91 -20.66 -2.51
N TYR A 54 11.40 -19.54 -3.07
CA TYR A 54 12.77 -19.08 -2.85
C TYR A 54 13.03 -18.85 -1.36
N MET A 55 12.16 -18.11 -0.68
CA MET A 55 12.30 -17.84 0.76
C MET A 55 12.27 -19.13 1.58
N GLN A 56 11.34 -20.03 1.28
CA GLN A 56 11.23 -21.33 1.95
C GLN A 56 12.53 -22.12 1.85
N THR A 57 13.10 -22.21 0.64
CA THR A 57 14.30 -23.01 0.36
C THR A 57 15.55 -22.36 0.92
N GLU A 58 15.77 -21.07 0.64
CA GLU A 58 17.00 -20.35 1.00
C GLU A 58 17.14 -20.18 2.52
N TYR A 59 16.04 -19.89 3.21
CA TYR A 59 16.03 -19.71 4.67
C TYR A 59 15.60 -20.96 5.43
N LYS A 60 15.40 -22.10 4.74
CA LYS A 60 15.04 -23.40 5.32
C LYS A 60 13.82 -23.30 6.24
N LEU A 61 12.79 -22.57 5.78
CA LEU A 61 11.57 -22.37 6.55
C LEU A 61 10.76 -23.67 6.61
N SER A 62 10.25 -23.99 7.79
CA SER A 62 9.42 -25.21 8.02
C SER A 62 7.93 -24.98 7.74
N VAL A 63 7.56 -23.81 7.22
CA VAL A 63 6.20 -23.43 6.85
C VAL A 63 5.97 -23.61 5.36
N THR A 64 4.71 -23.70 4.93
CA THR A 64 4.36 -23.83 3.50
C THR A 64 4.54 -22.51 2.74
N THR A 65 4.58 -22.57 1.43
CA THR A 65 4.63 -21.38 0.57
C THR A 65 3.40 -20.50 0.74
N GLU A 66 2.23 -21.10 0.95
CA GLU A 66 0.97 -20.40 1.25
C GLU A 66 1.07 -19.63 2.56
N GLU A 67 1.58 -20.25 3.62
CA GLU A 67 1.80 -19.60 4.92
C GLU A 67 2.82 -18.45 4.81
N ILE A 68 3.83 -18.57 3.96
CA ILE A 68 4.78 -17.48 3.69
C ILE A 68 4.06 -16.30 3.03
N LEU A 69 3.24 -16.55 2.01
CA LEU A 69 2.48 -15.50 1.32
C LEU A 69 1.50 -14.80 2.27
N GLU A 70 0.79 -15.57 3.09
CA GLU A 70 -0.11 -15.02 4.12
C GLU A 70 0.66 -14.18 5.14
N GLY A 71 1.82 -14.65 5.60
CA GLY A 71 2.68 -13.93 6.54
C GLY A 71 3.22 -12.62 5.96
N VAL A 72 3.65 -12.62 4.70
CA VAL A 72 4.08 -11.39 4.00
C VAL A 72 2.91 -10.42 3.86
N ASN A 73 1.73 -10.89 3.46
CA ASN A 73 0.53 -10.05 3.37
C ASN A 73 0.15 -9.47 4.74
N GLN A 74 0.26 -10.25 5.81
CA GLN A 74 -0.04 -9.77 7.16
C GLN A 74 0.93 -8.68 7.60
N VAL A 75 2.21 -8.79 7.27
CA VAL A 75 3.21 -7.74 7.55
C VAL A 75 2.87 -6.44 6.84
N VAL A 76 2.47 -6.51 5.57
CA VAL A 76 2.01 -5.33 4.82
C VAL A 76 0.76 -4.74 5.46
N LYS A 77 -0.22 -5.57 5.78
CA LYS A 77 -1.46 -5.15 6.45
C LYS A 77 -1.17 -4.44 7.78
N ASP A 78 -0.34 -5.02 8.61
CA ASP A 78 0.08 -4.46 9.91
C ASP A 78 0.75 -3.08 9.75
N PHE A 79 1.56 -2.91 8.71
CA PHE A 79 2.17 -1.62 8.42
C PHE A 79 1.11 -0.52 8.17
N TYR A 80 0.09 -0.77 7.35
CA TYR A 80 -0.96 0.22 7.11
C TYR A 80 -1.76 0.53 8.38
N PHE A 81 -2.08 -0.49 9.16
CA PHE A 81 -2.85 -0.32 10.39
C PHE A 81 -2.08 0.40 11.51
N LYS A 82 -0.74 0.25 11.57
CA LYS A 82 0.06 0.64 12.73
C LYS A 82 1.15 1.69 12.44
N GLU A 83 1.76 1.67 11.26
CA GLU A 83 3.01 2.39 10.99
C GLU A 83 2.89 3.48 9.92
N ALA A 84 2.18 3.22 8.80
CA ALA A 84 2.16 4.11 7.63
C ALA A 84 1.89 5.57 7.99
N VAL A 85 2.77 6.47 7.56
CA VAL A 85 2.68 7.91 7.82
C VAL A 85 2.48 8.69 6.52
N LEU A 86 1.95 9.91 6.65
CA LEU A 86 1.80 10.81 5.51
C LEU A 86 3.17 11.28 5.00
N LYS A 87 3.26 11.47 3.70
CA LYS A 87 4.41 12.18 3.13
C LYS A 87 4.43 13.64 3.58
N PRO A 88 5.62 14.25 3.70
CA PRO A 88 5.73 15.67 4.05
C PRO A 88 4.90 16.57 3.13
N GLY A 89 4.20 17.54 3.70
CA GLY A 89 3.38 18.51 2.97
C GLY A 89 1.97 18.05 2.59
N VAL A 90 1.62 16.78 2.81
CA VAL A 90 0.28 16.26 2.46
C VAL A 90 -0.82 16.98 3.24
N CYS A 91 -0.67 17.14 4.54
CA CYS A 91 -1.67 17.83 5.36
C CYS A 91 -1.92 19.26 4.86
N ASP A 92 -0.86 20.01 4.59
CA ASP A 92 -0.96 21.41 4.13
C ASP A 92 -1.65 21.49 2.76
N LEU A 93 -1.30 20.55 1.85
CA LEU A 93 -1.94 20.48 0.54
C LEU A 93 -3.45 20.21 0.65
N ILE A 94 -3.82 19.18 1.42
CA ILE A 94 -5.23 18.82 1.64
C ILE A 94 -6.02 19.99 2.22
N GLN A 95 -5.50 20.62 3.27
CA GLN A 95 -6.14 21.78 3.89
C GLN A 95 -6.28 22.95 2.91
N LYS A 96 -5.26 23.22 2.09
CA LYS A 96 -5.32 24.28 1.07
C LYS A 96 -6.39 23.99 0.02
N LEU A 97 -6.50 22.75 -0.45
CA LEU A 97 -7.53 22.34 -1.41
C LEU A 97 -8.93 22.44 -0.81
N LYS A 98 -9.13 22.00 0.42
CA LYS A 98 -10.42 22.11 1.13
C LYS A 98 -10.84 23.57 1.35
N LYS A 99 -9.91 24.46 1.74
CA LYS A 99 -10.18 25.92 1.84
C LYS A 99 -10.65 26.52 0.52
N ASN A 100 -10.21 25.99 -0.61
CA ASN A 100 -10.62 26.40 -1.95
C ASN A 100 -11.83 25.62 -2.47
N GLN A 101 -12.53 24.87 -1.60
CA GLN A 101 -13.73 24.09 -1.92
C GLN A 101 -13.51 23.05 -3.03
N VAL A 102 -12.30 22.53 -3.15
CA VAL A 102 -11.97 21.44 -4.08
C VAL A 102 -12.48 20.12 -3.51
N ARG A 103 -13.24 19.37 -4.30
CA ARG A 103 -13.67 18.02 -3.92
C ARG A 103 -12.47 17.07 -4.03
N LEU A 104 -12.31 16.20 -3.03
CA LEU A 104 -11.17 15.27 -2.96
C LEU A 104 -11.65 13.84 -2.96
N ILE A 105 -11.12 13.03 -3.87
CA ILE A 105 -11.42 11.61 -3.93
C ILE A 105 -10.12 10.81 -4.10
N ILE A 106 -10.14 9.57 -3.66
CA ILE A 106 -9.00 8.66 -3.76
C ILE A 106 -9.26 7.62 -4.85
N ALA A 107 -8.23 7.34 -5.64
CA ALA A 107 -8.19 6.21 -6.56
C ALA A 107 -6.92 5.39 -6.26
N THR A 108 -7.08 4.16 -5.77
CA THR A 108 -5.96 3.34 -5.30
C THR A 108 -6.03 1.89 -5.80
N ALA A 109 -4.86 1.25 -5.92
CA ALA A 109 -4.75 -0.19 -6.10
C ALA A 109 -4.70 -0.97 -4.77
N THR A 110 -4.49 -0.27 -3.66
CA THR A 110 -4.41 -0.84 -2.31
C THR A 110 -5.77 -1.26 -1.82
N ASP A 111 -5.81 -2.31 -1.02
CA ASP A 111 -7.03 -2.77 -0.34
C ASP A 111 -7.70 -1.62 0.43
N ALA A 112 -9.03 -1.57 0.33
CA ALA A 112 -9.84 -0.48 0.88
C ALA A 112 -9.71 -0.35 2.40
N GLU A 113 -9.67 -1.46 3.12
CA GLU A 113 -9.58 -1.48 4.58
C GLU A 113 -8.21 -0.98 5.05
N MET A 114 -7.13 -1.46 4.42
CA MET A 114 -5.76 -1.01 4.71
C MET A 114 -5.60 0.48 4.45
N ALA A 115 -5.99 0.93 3.27
CA ALA A 115 -5.91 2.32 2.85
C ALA A 115 -6.68 3.25 3.81
N LYS A 116 -7.94 2.93 4.05
CA LYS A 116 -8.82 3.70 4.94
C LYS A 116 -8.31 3.77 6.37
N SER A 117 -7.83 2.64 6.92
CA SER A 117 -7.28 2.58 8.28
C SER A 117 -6.08 3.51 8.45
N ALA A 118 -5.14 3.50 7.48
CA ALA A 118 -3.99 4.40 7.51
C ALA A 118 -4.40 5.87 7.45
N LEU A 119 -5.37 6.23 6.60
CA LEU A 119 -5.84 7.60 6.44
C LEU A 119 -6.63 8.09 7.67
N ILE A 120 -7.43 7.22 8.31
CA ILE A 120 -8.11 7.52 9.57
C ILE A 120 -7.08 7.78 10.67
N ARG A 121 -6.11 6.90 10.83
CA ARG A 121 -5.06 7.03 11.85
C ARG A 121 -4.24 8.29 11.67
N ASN A 122 -3.99 8.71 10.44
CA ASN A 122 -3.31 9.96 10.12
C ASN A 122 -4.24 11.21 10.11
N GLY A 123 -5.54 11.05 10.39
CA GLY A 123 -6.49 12.15 10.60
C GLY A 123 -6.99 12.85 9.34
N ILE A 124 -6.69 12.35 8.14
CA ILE A 124 -7.07 13.00 6.87
C ILE A 124 -8.24 12.32 6.13
N TRP A 125 -8.69 11.14 6.55
CA TRP A 125 -9.80 10.45 5.89
C TRP A 125 -11.05 11.31 5.75
N LYS A 126 -11.39 12.08 6.76
CA LYS A 126 -12.55 12.98 6.82
C LYS A 126 -12.54 14.09 5.77
N ASP A 127 -11.39 14.38 5.19
CA ASP A 127 -11.23 15.45 4.18
C ASP A 127 -11.53 14.98 2.76
N PHE A 128 -11.67 13.65 2.57
CA PHE A 128 -12.00 13.04 1.29
C PHE A 128 -13.50 12.76 1.18
N ASP A 129 -14.04 13.01 0.00
CA ASP A 129 -15.46 12.76 -0.33
C ASP A 129 -15.72 11.26 -0.61
N GLY A 130 -14.66 10.47 -0.87
CA GLY A 130 -14.75 9.03 -1.07
C GLY A 130 -13.45 8.41 -1.57
N MET A 131 -13.50 7.11 -1.81
CA MET A 131 -12.40 6.31 -2.34
C MET A 131 -12.95 5.26 -3.30
N ILE A 132 -12.25 5.03 -4.39
CA ILE A 132 -12.46 3.93 -5.33
C ILE A 132 -11.18 3.11 -5.40
N THR A 133 -11.30 1.80 -5.22
CA THR A 133 -10.18 0.88 -5.43
C THR A 133 -10.19 0.30 -6.83
N CYS A 134 -9.04 -0.16 -7.31
CA CYS A 134 -8.94 -0.90 -8.57
C CYS A 134 -9.78 -2.19 -8.54
N GLU A 135 -9.91 -2.82 -7.37
CA GLU A 135 -10.76 -3.99 -7.17
C GLU A 135 -12.23 -3.65 -7.39
N GLU A 136 -12.76 -2.62 -6.73
CA GLU A 136 -14.15 -2.15 -6.92
C GLU A 136 -14.42 -1.71 -8.35
N ALA A 137 -13.46 -1.08 -9.00
CA ALA A 137 -13.57 -0.68 -10.40
C ALA A 137 -13.51 -1.88 -11.37
N GLY A 138 -12.99 -3.03 -10.94
CA GLY A 138 -12.70 -4.17 -11.79
C GLY A 138 -11.67 -3.85 -12.89
N ALA A 139 -10.79 -2.87 -12.66
CA ALA A 139 -9.78 -2.43 -13.60
C ALA A 139 -8.63 -1.71 -12.89
N GLY A 140 -7.40 -1.99 -13.32
CA GLY A 140 -6.20 -1.27 -12.87
C GLY A 140 -6.12 0.16 -13.43
N LYS A 141 -5.20 0.96 -12.90
CA LYS A 141 -4.97 2.37 -13.28
C LYS A 141 -4.43 2.57 -14.71
N THR A 142 -4.08 1.49 -15.40
CA THR A 142 -3.75 1.52 -16.84
C THR A 142 -4.97 1.75 -17.74
N ARG A 143 -6.17 1.66 -17.15
CA ARG A 143 -7.46 1.91 -17.82
C ARG A 143 -8.17 3.10 -17.18
N PRO A 144 -8.96 3.87 -17.92
CA PRO A 144 -9.61 5.09 -17.41
C PRO A 144 -10.71 4.81 -16.37
N LYS A 145 -11.23 3.58 -16.30
CA LYS A 145 -12.44 3.22 -15.54
C LYS A 145 -12.39 3.63 -14.06
N VAL A 146 -11.27 3.39 -13.37
CA VAL A 146 -11.14 3.78 -11.96
C VAL A 146 -11.24 5.29 -11.76
N PHE A 147 -10.70 6.07 -12.68
CA PHE A 147 -10.76 7.53 -12.64
C PHE A 147 -12.12 8.08 -13.06
N GLU A 148 -12.81 7.40 -13.98
CA GLU A 148 -14.18 7.74 -14.38
C GLU A 148 -15.18 7.55 -13.23
N LEU A 149 -14.99 6.48 -12.43
CA LEU A 149 -15.80 6.23 -11.22
C LEU A 149 -15.45 7.18 -10.08
N ALA A 150 -14.23 7.69 -10.03
CA ALA A 150 -13.78 8.68 -9.05
C ALA A 150 -14.21 10.12 -9.40
N ARG A 151 -14.85 10.35 -10.52
CA ARG A 151 -15.24 11.67 -11.02
C ARG A 151 -16.63 12.08 -10.60
#